data_947d8fabc9723b55a14309655b4d4051
#
_entry.id   947d8fabc9723b55a14309655b4d4051
#
_cell.length_a   1.000
_cell.length_b   1.000
_cell.length_c   1.000
_cell.angle_alpha   90.00
_cell.angle_beta   90.00
_cell.angle_gamma   90.00
#
_symmetry.space_group_name_H-M   'P 1'
#
loop_
_entity.id
_entity.type
_entity.pdbx_description
1 polymer ?
#
loop_
_entity_poly.entity_id
_entity_poly.type
_entity_poly.pdbx_seq_one_letter_code
_entity_poly.pdbx_strand_id
1 'polypeptide(L)'
;MQTRLTKKYCSLFIAALLLTVPQVLAPHAMAAKSIGLDRVVAIVDEDVVLESELNDRTQAVLSRLKGQYTQLPEEDVLRKQVLEQLIVERVEIGLAKRYEIKVEETEIDQAIDRVREKNKMTAEQFSADLKRQGLSLAGLRAQIRDELIISHLQQGVVSSRIKVTPQEIDNFLASSDGKFATSPDYHIGHILIAVPSAADADTITAAEKKAKDIYQKLKGGADFAQMAIANSNDQAALQGGDIGWRKLAQLPELFGNQLAGLKTGDVTAPFRSGAGFHILKNMEQRGGGQQLIEQTHARHILVKTSEIMDDNQAREKLLVLKDKIEKGEDFAKLAKANSEDTGSMLSGGDLGWSSPGMFVAAFEETLATTPIGKVSRPFKSQFGWHIVQVLERRKEDMSEQMKRNQAQNVIRSRRFDEEFQLWLTQIREEAFVDIKLK
;
A
#
# COMPACT_ATOMS: atom_id res chain seq x y z
N MET A 1 -16.99 29.84 -7.92
CA MET A 1 -16.88 28.74 -8.90
C MET A 1 -15.42 28.58 -9.30
N GLN A 2 -14.57 28.35 -8.31
CA GLN A 2 -13.11 28.18 -8.44
C GLN A 2 -12.62 27.38 -7.24
N THR A 3 -12.67 26.06 -7.28
CA THR A 3 -11.96 25.16 -6.33
C THR A 3 -12.21 23.71 -6.73
N ARG A 4 -11.58 23.23 -7.81
CA ARG A 4 -11.53 21.77 -8.13
C ARG A 4 -10.37 21.36 -9.03
N LEU A 5 -9.20 21.98 -8.95
CA LEU A 5 -8.07 21.66 -9.84
C LEU A 5 -6.80 21.13 -9.15
N THR A 6 -6.78 20.96 -7.84
CA THR A 6 -5.53 20.64 -7.11
C THR A 6 -5.39 19.20 -6.59
N LYS A 7 -6.33 18.28 -6.87
CA LYS A 7 -6.35 16.93 -6.22
C LYS A 7 -5.78 15.76 -7.04
N LYS A 8 -5.03 15.96 -8.12
CA LYS A 8 -4.58 14.81 -8.97
C LYS A 8 -3.09 14.72 -9.29
N TYR A 9 -2.21 15.47 -8.65
CA TYR A 9 -0.82 15.56 -9.12
C TYR A 9 0.23 14.78 -8.34
N CYS A 10 -0.06 14.16 -7.21
CA CYS A 10 0.96 13.55 -6.35
C CYS A 10 1.21 12.04 -6.52
N SER A 11 0.51 11.35 -7.44
CA SER A 11 0.61 9.87 -7.54
C SER A 11 1.00 9.30 -8.91
N LEU A 12 1.49 10.10 -9.87
CA LEU A 12 1.55 9.66 -11.29
C LEU A 12 2.91 9.82 -11.98
N PHE A 13 4.02 10.01 -11.25
CA PHE A 13 5.31 10.27 -11.90
C PHE A 13 6.04 9.06 -12.50
N ILE A 14 5.68 7.82 -12.18
CA ILE A 14 6.44 6.63 -12.63
C ILE A 14 5.92 6.01 -13.95
N ALA A 15 4.84 6.50 -14.56
CA ALA A 15 4.10 5.67 -15.51
C ALA A 15 3.92 6.16 -16.96
N ALA A 16 4.58 7.18 -17.41
CA ALA A 16 4.24 7.73 -18.73
C ALA A 16 5.43 8.13 -19.62
N LEU A 17 6.39 7.23 -19.85
CA LEU A 17 7.47 7.48 -20.83
C LEU A 17 7.42 6.56 -22.07
N LEU A 18 6.26 6.10 -22.53
CA LEU A 18 6.16 5.30 -23.76
C LEU A 18 4.89 5.66 -24.53
N LEU A 19 5.00 6.62 -25.45
CA LEU A 19 3.99 6.83 -26.50
C LEU A 19 4.65 6.99 -27.86
N THR A 20 4.19 6.20 -28.78
CA THR A 20 4.58 6.10 -30.19
C THR A 20 4.36 7.39 -30.97
N VAL A 21 5.39 7.86 -31.68
CA VAL A 21 5.30 8.94 -32.67
C VAL A 21 5.51 8.33 -34.05
N PRO A 22 4.67 8.61 -35.08
CA PRO A 22 4.89 8.14 -36.44
C PRO A 22 6.04 8.89 -37.12
N GLN A 23 6.90 8.12 -37.81
CA GLN A 23 8.07 8.59 -38.52
C GLN A 23 7.69 9.45 -39.73
N VAL A 24 8.35 10.60 -39.84
CA VAL A 24 8.59 11.29 -41.12
C VAL A 24 10.11 11.31 -41.34
N LEU A 25 10.56 10.51 -42.30
CA LEU A 25 11.95 10.47 -42.77
C LEU A 25 12.24 11.68 -43.64
N ALA A 26 13.14 12.56 -43.22
CA ALA A 26 13.89 13.46 -44.09
C ALA A 26 15.39 13.36 -43.75
N PRO A 27 16.28 13.22 -44.75
CA PRO A 27 17.71 13.13 -44.46
C PRO A 27 18.26 14.52 -44.20
N HIS A 28 18.66 14.76 -42.96
CA HIS A 28 19.36 15.99 -42.62
C HIS A 28 20.87 15.73 -42.53
N ALA A 29 21.61 16.50 -43.30
CA ALA A 29 23.05 16.59 -43.24
C ALA A 29 23.51 16.88 -41.78
N MET A 30 24.42 16.08 -41.28
CA MET A 30 25.07 16.31 -39.97
C MET A 30 25.94 17.57 -40.08
N ALA A 31 25.39 18.73 -39.73
CA ALA A 31 26.19 19.86 -39.33
C ALA A 31 26.72 19.54 -37.90
N ALA A 32 28.02 19.54 -37.70
CA ALA A 32 28.65 19.45 -36.40
C ALA A 32 28.06 20.59 -35.52
N LYS A 33 27.20 20.23 -34.57
CA LYS A 33 26.68 21.18 -33.60
C LYS A 33 27.86 21.68 -32.77
N SER A 34 28.19 22.97 -32.88
CA SER A 34 29.05 23.63 -31.93
C SER A 34 28.45 23.37 -30.52
N ILE A 35 29.20 22.77 -29.65
CA ILE A 35 28.81 22.61 -28.25
C ILE A 35 28.89 24.01 -27.64
N GLY A 36 27.80 24.77 -27.75
CA GLY A 36 27.64 26.01 -26.98
C GLY A 36 27.61 25.60 -25.49
N LEU A 37 28.31 26.38 -24.65
CA LEU A 37 28.18 26.24 -23.20
C LEU A 37 26.71 26.34 -22.83
N ASP A 38 26.20 25.34 -22.07
CA ASP A 38 24.81 25.32 -21.61
C ASP A 38 24.58 26.49 -20.63
N ARG A 39 23.48 27.18 -20.78
CA ARG A 39 23.20 28.39 -20.00
C ARG A 39 22.56 28.02 -18.66
N VAL A 40 23.04 28.64 -17.57
CA VAL A 40 22.39 28.53 -16.28
C VAL A 40 21.12 29.39 -16.27
N VAL A 41 19.96 28.80 -16.00
CA VAL A 41 18.64 29.45 -15.91
C VAL A 41 18.20 29.70 -14.47
N ALA A 42 18.73 28.94 -13.50
CA ALA A 42 18.60 29.25 -12.08
C ALA A 42 19.80 28.72 -11.30
N ILE A 43 20.17 29.42 -10.22
CA ILE A 43 21.10 28.96 -9.18
C ILE A 43 20.25 28.61 -7.97
N VAL A 44 20.46 27.42 -7.37
CA VAL A 44 19.69 26.91 -6.25
C VAL A 44 20.67 26.40 -5.20
N ASP A 45 20.85 27.12 -4.12
CA ASP A 45 21.90 26.88 -3.11
C ASP A 45 23.29 26.67 -3.76
N GLU A 46 23.85 25.47 -3.72
CA GLU A 46 25.14 25.10 -4.30
C GLU A 46 25.00 24.40 -5.69
N ASP A 47 23.76 24.29 -6.22
CA ASP A 47 23.45 23.59 -7.48
C ASP A 47 22.88 24.57 -8.53
N VAL A 48 22.74 24.12 -9.76
CA VAL A 48 22.22 24.91 -10.87
C VAL A 48 21.18 24.16 -11.68
N VAL A 49 20.28 24.92 -12.32
CA VAL A 49 19.37 24.40 -13.36
C VAL A 49 19.88 24.93 -14.70
N LEU A 50 20.08 24.03 -15.65
CA LEU A 50 20.55 24.33 -17.00
C LEU A 50 19.40 24.57 -17.96
N GLU A 51 19.64 25.34 -19.00
CA GLU A 51 18.64 25.63 -20.03
C GLU A 51 18.23 24.38 -20.83
N SER A 52 19.19 23.50 -21.13
CA SER A 52 18.91 22.21 -21.76
C SER A 52 17.96 21.37 -20.93
N GLU A 53 18.19 21.27 -19.63
CA GLU A 53 17.35 20.53 -18.70
C GLU A 53 15.91 21.09 -18.64
N LEU A 54 15.80 22.43 -18.56
CA LEU A 54 14.50 23.11 -18.61
C LEU A 54 13.76 22.83 -19.91
N ASN A 55 14.48 22.90 -21.06
CA ASN A 55 13.88 22.62 -22.37
C ASN A 55 13.40 21.19 -22.50
N ASP A 56 14.24 20.23 -22.14
CA ASP A 56 13.90 18.79 -22.22
C ASP A 56 12.70 18.47 -21.32
N ARG A 57 12.68 18.97 -20.11
CA ARG A 57 11.56 18.79 -19.17
C ARG A 57 10.27 19.47 -19.70
N THR A 58 10.38 20.68 -20.25
CA THR A 58 9.23 21.39 -20.85
C THR A 58 8.66 20.63 -22.02
N GLN A 59 9.51 20.12 -22.93
CA GLN A 59 9.06 19.30 -24.08
C GLN A 59 8.39 18.00 -23.65
N ALA A 60 8.93 17.32 -22.63
CA ALA A 60 8.32 16.11 -22.09
C ALA A 60 6.93 16.39 -21.50
N VAL A 61 6.77 17.49 -20.75
CA VAL A 61 5.47 17.92 -20.20
C VAL A 61 4.49 18.29 -21.32
N LEU A 62 4.93 19.07 -22.31
CA LEU A 62 4.12 19.44 -23.48
C LEU A 62 3.62 18.22 -24.26
N SER A 63 4.50 17.26 -24.51
CA SER A 63 4.15 16.03 -25.24
C SER A 63 3.06 15.23 -24.49
N ARG A 64 3.15 15.17 -23.17
CA ARG A 64 2.14 14.51 -22.32
C ARG A 64 0.81 15.27 -22.32
N LEU A 65 0.85 16.60 -22.20
CA LEU A 65 -0.37 17.42 -22.19
C LEU A 65 -1.11 17.39 -23.52
N LYS A 66 -0.39 17.39 -24.66
CA LYS A 66 -0.98 17.26 -26.01
C LYS A 66 -1.80 15.98 -26.17
N GLY A 67 -1.43 14.90 -25.48
CA GLY A 67 -2.19 13.64 -25.49
C GLY A 67 -3.45 13.64 -24.61
N GLN A 68 -3.61 14.63 -23.73
CA GLN A 68 -4.68 14.64 -22.71
C GLN A 68 -5.63 15.84 -22.82
N TYR A 69 -5.17 16.95 -23.38
CA TYR A 69 -5.92 18.22 -23.38
C TYR A 69 -5.92 18.86 -24.78
N THR A 70 -7.05 19.46 -25.14
CA THR A 70 -7.23 20.19 -26.40
C THR A 70 -6.74 21.64 -26.33
N GLN A 71 -6.68 22.23 -25.13
CA GLN A 71 -6.13 23.56 -24.91
C GLN A 71 -4.93 23.44 -23.98
N LEU A 72 -3.79 23.98 -24.41
CA LEU A 72 -2.55 23.99 -23.64
C LEU A 72 -2.30 25.39 -23.06
N PRO A 73 -1.62 25.48 -21.91
CA PRO A 73 -1.11 26.76 -21.41
C PRO A 73 -0.15 27.40 -22.42
N GLU A 74 0.02 28.72 -22.35
CA GLU A 74 1.07 29.42 -23.09
C GLU A 74 2.44 28.84 -22.70
N GLU A 75 3.33 28.73 -23.67
CA GLU A 75 4.63 28.07 -23.51
C GLU A 75 5.47 28.75 -22.41
N ASP A 76 5.45 30.08 -22.34
CA ASP A 76 6.16 30.84 -21.31
C ASP A 76 5.64 30.55 -19.89
N VAL A 77 4.33 30.38 -19.73
CA VAL A 77 3.72 30.02 -18.45
C VAL A 77 4.14 28.61 -18.05
N LEU A 78 4.08 27.67 -18.98
CA LEU A 78 4.50 26.30 -18.74
C LEU A 78 5.98 26.21 -18.39
N ARG A 79 6.82 26.94 -19.14
CA ARG A 79 8.27 26.97 -18.93
C ARG A 79 8.63 27.49 -17.52
N LYS A 80 7.94 28.53 -17.06
CA LYS A 80 8.11 29.03 -15.67
C LYS A 80 7.69 28.01 -14.63
N GLN A 81 6.57 27.34 -14.83
CA GLN A 81 6.11 26.29 -13.90
C GLN A 81 7.07 25.10 -13.84
N VAL A 82 7.61 24.68 -14.99
CA VAL A 82 8.63 23.63 -15.07
C VAL A 82 9.92 24.06 -14.36
N LEU A 83 10.33 25.32 -14.53
CA LEU A 83 11.52 25.85 -13.84
C LEU A 83 11.34 25.84 -12.32
N GLU A 84 10.20 26.28 -11.80
CA GLU A 84 9.91 26.21 -10.35
C GLU A 84 9.93 24.78 -9.84
N GLN A 85 9.41 23.81 -10.62
CA GLN A 85 9.49 22.41 -10.26
C GLN A 85 10.94 21.92 -10.19
N LEU A 86 11.78 22.24 -11.18
CA LEU A 86 13.19 21.89 -11.18
C LEU A 86 13.96 22.54 -10.02
N ILE A 87 13.62 23.77 -9.65
CA ILE A 87 14.19 24.46 -8.49
C ILE A 87 13.87 23.69 -7.21
N VAL A 88 12.59 23.31 -6.99
CA VAL A 88 12.19 22.53 -5.82
C VAL A 88 12.88 21.17 -5.80
N GLU A 89 12.96 20.47 -6.92
CA GLU A 89 13.70 19.19 -7.04
C GLU A 89 15.19 19.36 -6.62
N ARG A 90 15.84 20.46 -7.00
CA ARG A 90 17.23 20.75 -6.57
C ARG A 90 17.34 20.98 -5.07
N VAL A 91 16.40 21.73 -4.49
CA VAL A 91 16.35 21.93 -3.04
C VAL A 91 16.19 20.60 -2.31
N GLU A 92 15.27 19.75 -2.77
CA GLU A 92 15.04 18.44 -2.19
C GLU A 92 16.27 17.53 -2.28
N ILE A 93 16.96 17.48 -3.44
CA ILE A 93 18.20 16.72 -3.61
C ILE A 93 19.30 17.26 -2.68
N GLY A 94 19.43 18.59 -2.56
CA GLY A 94 20.37 19.22 -1.63
C GLY A 94 20.09 18.85 -0.17
N LEU A 95 18.81 18.84 0.23
CA LEU A 95 18.36 18.38 1.56
C LEU A 95 18.65 16.89 1.78
N ALA A 96 18.36 16.06 0.80
CA ALA A 96 18.61 14.63 0.88
C ALA A 96 20.10 14.32 1.06
N LYS A 97 20.98 15.04 0.39
CA LYS A 97 22.44 14.96 0.59
C LYS A 97 22.82 15.33 2.03
N ARG A 98 22.26 16.41 2.58
CA ARG A 98 22.52 16.84 3.97
C ARG A 98 22.03 15.82 5.01
N TYR A 99 20.94 15.13 4.73
CA TYR A 99 20.40 14.05 5.59
C TYR A 99 21.00 12.68 5.30
N GLU A 100 22.00 12.60 4.41
CA GLU A 100 22.68 11.35 4.02
C GLU A 100 21.72 10.24 3.54
N ILE A 101 20.62 10.62 2.87
CA ILE A 101 19.66 9.69 2.34
C ILE A 101 20.30 8.92 1.18
N LYS A 102 20.30 7.61 1.28
CA LYS A 102 20.86 6.68 0.27
C LYS A 102 19.78 5.78 -0.26
N VAL A 103 19.95 5.38 -1.51
CA VAL A 103 19.11 4.40 -2.21
C VAL A 103 20.02 3.25 -2.65
N GLU A 104 19.63 2.05 -2.33
CA GLU A 104 20.36 0.86 -2.70
C GLU A 104 20.16 0.52 -4.19
N GLU A 105 21.19 -0.03 -4.85
CA GLU A 105 21.09 -0.40 -6.27
C GLU A 105 19.95 -1.41 -6.53
N THR A 106 19.67 -2.27 -5.58
CA THR A 106 18.56 -3.23 -5.64
C THR A 106 17.18 -2.55 -5.72
N GLU A 107 16.98 -1.39 -5.08
CA GLU A 107 15.74 -0.62 -5.17
C GLU A 107 15.58 0.02 -6.55
N ILE A 108 16.68 0.50 -7.13
CA ILE A 108 16.70 1.05 -8.48
C ILE A 108 16.37 -0.05 -9.49
N ASP A 109 16.96 -1.24 -9.36
CA ASP A 109 16.67 -2.39 -10.21
C ASP A 109 15.19 -2.79 -10.13
N GLN A 110 14.63 -2.88 -8.93
CA GLN A 110 13.22 -3.17 -8.72
C GLN A 110 12.30 -2.09 -9.32
N ALA A 111 12.69 -0.82 -9.26
CA ALA A 111 11.92 0.26 -9.88
C ALA A 111 11.91 0.14 -11.40
N ILE A 112 13.06 -0.17 -12.01
CA ILE A 112 13.19 -0.43 -13.46
C ILE A 112 12.34 -1.64 -13.86
N ASP A 113 12.41 -2.73 -13.09
CA ASP A 113 11.62 -3.93 -13.35
C ASP A 113 10.12 -3.65 -13.29
N ARG A 114 9.64 -2.89 -12.30
CA ARG A 114 8.23 -2.46 -12.25
C ARG A 114 7.81 -1.66 -13.49
N VAL A 115 8.66 -0.75 -14.00
CA VAL A 115 8.38 0.01 -15.23
C VAL A 115 8.30 -0.94 -16.43
N ARG A 116 9.24 -1.86 -16.54
CA ARG A 116 9.28 -2.86 -17.62
C ARG A 116 8.05 -3.77 -17.60
N GLU A 117 7.69 -4.31 -16.45
CA GLU A 117 6.51 -5.19 -16.28
C GLU A 117 5.21 -4.47 -16.59
N LYS A 118 5.06 -3.23 -16.12
CA LYS A 118 3.88 -2.41 -16.41
C LYS A 118 3.69 -2.20 -17.92
N ASN A 119 4.79 -2.08 -18.65
CA ASN A 119 4.78 -1.94 -20.11
C ASN A 119 4.82 -3.29 -20.85
N LYS A 120 4.81 -4.42 -20.13
CA LYS A 120 4.84 -5.79 -20.66
C LYS A 120 6.01 -6.02 -21.63
N MET A 121 7.19 -5.47 -21.30
CA MET A 121 8.41 -5.55 -22.10
C MET A 121 9.41 -6.54 -21.54
N THR A 122 10.15 -7.24 -22.43
CA THR A 122 11.38 -7.96 -22.02
C THR A 122 12.51 -6.95 -21.79
N ALA A 123 13.62 -7.39 -21.17
CA ALA A 123 14.77 -6.52 -20.93
C ALA A 123 15.37 -5.98 -22.26
N GLU A 124 15.40 -6.82 -23.30
CA GLU A 124 15.91 -6.46 -24.63
C GLU A 124 14.99 -5.42 -25.29
N GLN A 125 13.67 -5.64 -25.24
CA GLN A 125 12.69 -4.70 -25.80
C GLN A 125 12.75 -3.35 -25.08
N PHE A 126 12.89 -3.35 -23.75
CA PHE A 126 13.02 -2.14 -22.96
C PHE A 126 14.29 -1.36 -23.32
N SER A 127 15.45 -2.06 -23.41
CA SER A 127 16.71 -1.44 -23.81
C SER A 127 16.67 -0.86 -25.23
N ALA A 128 16.02 -1.56 -26.15
CA ALA A 128 15.84 -1.08 -27.53
C ALA A 128 14.93 0.16 -27.58
N ASP A 129 13.89 0.18 -26.74
CA ASP A 129 12.96 1.30 -26.66
C ASP A 129 13.62 2.55 -26.07
N LEU A 130 14.40 2.43 -25.01
CA LEU A 130 15.21 3.52 -24.46
C LEU A 130 16.14 4.13 -25.53
N LYS A 131 16.87 3.29 -26.27
CA LYS A 131 17.75 3.75 -27.36
C LYS A 131 16.96 4.50 -28.46
N ARG A 132 15.78 4.01 -28.83
CA ARG A 132 14.92 4.65 -29.82
C ARG A 132 14.45 6.04 -29.34
N GLN A 133 14.25 6.21 -28.06
CA GLN A 133 13.90 7.49 -27.43
C GLN A 133 15.12 8.39 -27.17
N GLY A 134 16.34 7.96 -27.53
CA GLY A 134 17.58 8.69 -27.27
C GLY A 134 18.05 8.64 -25.82
N LEU A 135 17.48 7.74 -25.00
CA LEU A 135 17.80 7.58 -23.58
C LEU A 135 18.84 6.46 -23.40
N SER A 136 19.71 6.64 -22.39
CA SER A 136 20.61 5.58 -21.94
C SER A 136 20.06 4.91 -20.66
N LEU A 137 20.37 3.63 -20.48
CA LEU A 137 20.03 2.94 -19.23
C LEU A 137 20.69 3.61 -18.02
N ALA A 138 21.91 4.11 -18.18
CA ALA A 138 22.62 4.81 -17.10
C ALA A 138 21.90 6.14 -16.73
N GLY A 139 21.42 6.90 -17.73
CA GLY A 139 20.63 8.11 -17.51
C GLY A 139 19.30 7.82 -16.80
N LEU A 140 18.60 6.77 -17.24
CA LEU A 140 17.38 6.32 -16.56
C LEU A 140 17.63 5.90 -15.11
N ARG A 141 18.72 5.15 -14.84
CA ARG A 141 19.11 4.77 -13.48
C ARG A 141 19.38 5.99 -12.60
N ALA A 142 20.07 6.98 -13.12
CA ALA A 142 20.33 8.23 -12.39
C ALA A 142 19.01 8.96 -12.06
N GLN A 143 18.12 9.10 -13.03
CA GLN A 143 16.81 9.73 -12.81
C GLN A 143 15.99 8.97 -11.75
N ILE A 144 15.88 7.65 -11.86
CA ILE A 144 15.16 6.82 -10.87
C ILE A 144 15.78 6.93 -9.49
N ARG A 145 17.11 7.00 -9.40
CA ARG A 145 17.81 7.21 -8.11
C ARG A 145 17.39 8.52 -7.48
N ASP A 146 17.40 9.61 -8.23
CA ASP A 146 17.01 10.93 -7.75
C ASP A 146 15.52 10.96 -7.30
N GLU A 147 14.63 10.36 -8.09
CA GLU A 147 13.21 10.22 -7.74
C GLU A 147 13.01 9.41 -6.43
N LEU A 148 13.75 8.32 -6.24
CA LEU A 148 13.70 7.51 -5.01
C LEU A 148 14.27 8.28 -3.82
N ILE A 149 15.39 8.98 -3.99
CA ILE A 149 15.99 9.84 -2.95
C ILE A 149 15.00 10.91 -2.50
N ILE A 150 14.37 11.61 -3.43
CA ILE A 150 13.34 12.62 -3.14
C ILE A 150 12.15 11.97 -2.43
N SER A 151 11.68 10.83 -2.90
CA SER A 151 10.56 10.11 -2.28
C SER A 151 10.88 9.69 -0.83
N HIS A 152 12.08 9.17 -0.56
CA HIS A 152 12.51 8.82 0.78
C HIS A 152 12.63 10.04 1.69
N LEU A 153 13.17 11.16 1.18
CA LEU A 153 13.21 12.42 1.91
C LEU A 153 11.82 12.90 2.30
N GLN A 154 10.92 13.00 1.32
CA GLN A 154 9.53 13.45 1.49
C GLN A 154 8.82 12.58 2.52
N GLN A 155 8.88 11.26 2.34
CA GLN A 155 8.24 10.30 3.23
C GLN A 155 8.81 10.39 4.66
N GLY A 156 10.12 10.45 4.81
CA GLY A 156 10.79 10.50 6.13
C GLY A 156 10.50 11.80 6.86
N VAL A 157 10.73 12.95 6.21
CA VAL A 157 10.60 14.27 6.85
C VAL A 157 9.13 14.58 7.13
N VAL A 158 8.25 14.46 6.14
CA VAL A 158 6.83 14.81 6.31
C VAL A 158 6.15 13.87 7.31
N SER A 159 6.41 12.55 7.22
CA SER A 159 5.82 11.60 8.17
C SER A 159 6.25 11.85 9.62
N SER A 160 7.50 12.32 9.85
CA SER A 160 8.00 12.62 11.19
C SER A 160 7.30 13.80 11.86
N ARG A 161 6.77 14.73 11.06
CA ARG A 161 6.01 15.90 11.53
C ARG A 161 4.57 15.54 11.92
N ILE A 162 4.01 14.46 11.36
CA ILE A 162 2.62 14.07 11.58
C ILE A 162 2.49 13.25 12.86
N LYS A 163 1.92 13.87 13.88
CA LYS A 163 1.54 13.19 15.12
C LYS A 163 0.03 13.00 15.15
N VAL A 164 -0.40 11.77 15.43
CA VAL A 164 -1.83 11.45 15.63
C VAL A 164 -2.01 10.95 17.04
N THR A 165 -2.82 11.65 17.81
CA THR A 165 -3.08 11.31 19.22
C THR A 165 -4.17 10.25 19.35
N PRO A 166 -4.21 9.47 20.46
CA PRO A 166 -5.31 8.54 20.73
C PRO A 166 -6.69 9.21 20.71
N GLN A 167 -6.81 10.44 21.22
CA GLN A 167 -8.07 11.19 21.25
C GLN A 167 -8.56 11.54 19.83
N GLU A 168 -7.66 11.89 18.92
CA GLU A 168 -8.02 12.15 17.52
C GLU A 168 -8.51 10.89 16.82
N ILE A 169 -7.91 9.73 17.12
CA ILE A 169 -8.38 8.44 16.61
C ILE A 169 -9.80 8.16 17.11
N ASP A 170 -10.05 8.35 18.41
CA ASP A 170 -11.37 8.13 19.01
C ASP A 170 -12.43 9.07 18.41
N ASN A 171 -12.11 10.35 18.26
CA ASN A 171 -12.99 11.34 17.63
C ASN A 171 -13.27 11.00 16.16
N PHE A 172 -12.26 10.57 15.43
CA PHE A 172 -12.44 10.14 14.04
C PHE A 172 -13.33 8.90 13.95
N LEU A 173 -13.10 7.87 14.76
CA LEU A 173 -13.92 6.66 14.78
C LEU A 173 -15.39 6.94 15.15
N ALA A 174 -15.66 7.94 15.99
CA ALA A 174 -17.00 8.38 16.34
C ALA A 174 -17.72 9.14 15.20
N SER A 175 -16.97 9.76 14.30
CA SER A 175 -17.50 10.53 13.18
C SER A 175 -18.14 9.66 12.08
N SER A 176 -18.96 10.28 11.22
CA SER A 176 -19.52 9.62 10.03
C SER A 176 -18.42 9.11 9.08
N ASP A 177 -17.37 9.94 8.88
CA ASP A 177 -16.23 9.60 8.02
C ASP A 177 -15.45 8.40 8.57
N GLY A 178 -15.24 8.36 9.87
CA GLY A 178 -14.55 7.25 10.54
C GLY A 178 -15.35 5.96 10.48
N LYS A 179 -16.64 6.03 10.76
CA LYS A 179 -17.56 4.89 10.62
C LYS A 179 -17.56 4.36 9.17
N PHE A 180 -17.60 5.28 8.19
CA PHE A 180 -17.50 4.90 6.79
C PHE A 180 -16.15 4.27 6.44
N ALA A 181 -15.05 4.92 6.83
CA ALA A 181 -13.69 4.47 6.48
C ALA A 181 -13.38 3.09 7.07
N THR A 182 -13.86 2.80 8.30
CA THR A 182 -13.59 1.54 9.02
C THR A 182 -14.69 0.50 8.90
N SER A 183 -15.79 0.81 8.17
CA SER A 183 -16.84 -0.17 7.92
C SER A 183 -16.35 -1.28 7.00
N PRO A 184 -16.83 -2.52 7.20
CA PRO A 184 -16.52 -3.62 6.30
C PRO A 184 -17.06 -3.39 4.90
N ASP A 185 -16.38 -3.97 3.91
CA ASP A 185 -16.86 -4.10 2.54
C ASP A 185 -17.49 -5.50 2.36
N TYR A 186 -18.68 -5.54 1.77
CA TYR A 186 -19.36 -6.77 1.41
C TYR A 186 -19.49 -6.90 -0.10
N HIS A 187 -19.20 -8.07 -0.63
CA HIS A 187 -19.62 -8.50 -1.97
C HIS A 187 -20.98 -9.14 -1.85
N ILE A 188 -22.00 -8.51 -2.44
CA ILE A 188 -23.39 -8.80 -2.11
C ILE A 188 -24.11 -9.38 -3.31
N GLY A 189 -24.77 -10.51 -3.09
CA GLY A 189 -25.82 -11.01 -3.97
C GLY A 189 -27.19 -10.50 -3.49
N HIS A 190 -28.07 -10.11 -4.41
CA HIS A 190 -29.39 -9.57 -4.11
C HIS A 190 -30.49 -10.22 -4.97
N ILE A 191 -31.54 -10.68 -4.32
CA ILE A 191 -32.79 -11.11 -4.95
C ILE A 191 -33.91 -10.22 -4.43
N LEU A 192 -34.65 -9.60 -5.33
CA LEU A 192 -35.85 -8.83 -5.05
C LEU A 192 -37.08 -9.53 -5.61
N ILE A 193 -38.07 -9.78 -4.79
CA ILE A 193 -39.43 -10.12 -5.22
C ILE A 193 -40.28 -8.86 -5.08
N ALA A 194 -40.45 -8.18 -6.20
CA ALA A 194 -41.11 -6.87 -6.18
C ALA A 194 -42.61 -6.98 -5.79
N VAL A 195 -43.05 -6.00 -5.00
CA VAL A 195 -44.44 -5.84 -4.63
C VAL A 195 -44.87 -4.42 -4.99
N PRO A 196 -45.84 -4.25 -5.90
CA PRO A 196 -46.36 -2.93 -6.26
C PRO A 196 -46.88 -2.17 -5.01
N SER A 197 -46.70 -0.85 -5.00
CA SER A 197 -47.10 -0.01 -3.83
C SER A 197 -48.63 -0.08 -3.54
N ALA A 198 -49.43 -0.38 -4.56
CA ALA A 198 -50.89 -0.53 -4.44
C ALA A 198 -51.35 -2.00 -4.44
N ALA A 199 -50.43 -2.95 -4.08
CA ALA A 199 -50.75 -4.36 -4.05
C ALA A 199 -51.78 -4.68 -2.93
N ASP A 200 -52.71 -5.58 -3.23
CA ASP A 200 -53.64 -6.13 -2.25
C ASP A 200 -52.94 -7.18 -1.32
N ALA A 201 -53.64 -7.61 -0.30
CA ALA A 201 -53.11 -8.54 0.70
C ALA A 201 -52.74 -9.90 0.09
N ASP A 202 -53.43 -10.36 -0.91
CA ASP A 202 -53.18 -11.66 -1.57
C ASP A 202 -51.91 -11.61 -2.39
N THR A 203 -51.69 -10.52 -3.13
CA THR A 203 -50.45 -10.25 -3.88
C THR A 203 -49.24 -10.20 -2.95
N ILE A 204 -49.35 -9.50 -1.80
CA ILE A 204 -48.28 -9.42 -0.80
C ILE A 204 -47.97 -10.80 -0.23
N THR A 205 -49.01 -11.55 0.13
CA THR A 205 -48.87 -12.93 0.69
C THR A 205 -48.22 -13.88 -0.32
N ALA A 206 -48.60 -13.80 -1.59
CA ALA A 206 -48.03 -14.61 -2.66
C ALA A 206 -46.50 -14.28 -2.86
N ALA A 207 -46.16 -12.99 -2.83
CA ALA A 207 -44.77 -12.55 -2.93
C ALA A 207 -43.94 -13.00 -1.73
N GLU A 208 -44.45 -12.91 -0.51
CA GLU A 208 -43.81 -13.41 0.70
C GLU A 208 -43.57 -14.92 0.65
N LYS A 209 -44.60 -15.69 0.24
CA LYS A 209 -44.48 -17.12 0.05
C LYS A 209 -43.39 -17.47 -0.97
N LYS A 210 -43.37 -16.77 -2.12
CA LYS A 210 -42.35 -16.95 -3.15
C LYS A 210 -40.94 -16.66 -2.58
N ALA A 211 -40.76 -15.57 -1.82
CA ALA A 211 -39.49 -15.27 -1.21
C ALA A 211 -39.03 -16.31 -0.18
N LYS A 212 -39.97 -16.84 0.63
CA LYS A 212 -39.69 -17.93 1.58
C LYS A 212 -39.30 -19.22 0.86
N ASP A 213 -39.98 -19.56 -0.22
CA ASP A 213 -39.68 -20.77 -1.02
C ASP A 213 -38.26 -20.67 -1.65
N ILE A 214 -37.90 -19.51 -2.16
CA ILE A 214 -36.55 -19.23 -2.68
C ILE A 214 -35.51 -19.38 -1.55
N TYR A 215 -35.75 -18.79 -0.40
CA TYR A 215 -34.87 -18.90 0.75
C TYR A 215 -34.64 -20.34 1.18
N GLN A 216 -35.71 -21.17 1.26
CA GLN A 216 -35.58 -22.59 1.60
C GLN A 216 -34.73 -23.35 0.57
N LYS A 217 -34.92 -23.08 -0.72
CA LYS A 217 -34.07 -23.67 -1.76
C LYS A 217 -32.60 -23.27 -1.62
N LEU A 218 -32.33 -22.01 -1.36
CA LEU A 218 -30.95 -21.47 -1.12
C LEU A 218 -30.32 -22.12 0.12
N LYS A 219 -31.07 -22.28 1.21
CA LYS A 219 -30.63 -23.00 2.41
C LYS A 219 -30.37 -24.51 2.12
N GLY A 220 -31.07 -25.07 1.16
CA GLY A 220 -30.84 -26.43 0.67
C GLY A 220 -29.69 -26.57 -0.34
N GLY A 221 -28.94 -25.49 -0.61
CA GLY A 221 -27.78 -25.52 -1.48
C GLY A 221 -28.04 -25.16 -2.94
N ALA A 222 -29.23 -24.64 -3.28
CA ALA A 222 -29.47 -24.13 -4.63
C ALA A 222 -28.53 -22.98 -4.99
N ASP A 223 -28.15 -22.93 -6.26
CA ASP A 223 -27.28 -21.86 -6.76
C ASP A 223 -27.96 -20.49 -6.71
N PHE A 224 -27.32 -19.53 -6.04
CA PHE A 224 -27.87 -18.18 -5.84
C PHE A 224 -28.06 -17.44 -7.15
N ALA A 225 -27.09 -17.52 -8.06
CA ALA A 225 -27.14 -16.80 -9.33
C ALA A 225 -28.28 -17.33 -10.20
N GLN A 226 -28.48 -18.65 -10.27
CA GLN A 226 -29.61 -19.23 -11.00
C GLN A 226 -30.95 -18.82 -10.40
N MET A 227 -31.05 -18.82 -9.06
CA MET A 227 -32.26 -18.36 -8.37
C MET A 227 -32.55 -16.88 -8.62
N ALA A 228 -31.52 -16.04 -8.66
CA ALA A 228 -31.67 -14.62 -9.00
C ALA A 228 -32.14 -14.42 -10.45
N ILE A 229 -31.47 -15.05 -11.41
CA ILE A 229 -31.86 -14.98 -12.84
C ILE A 229 -33.31 -15.40 -13.04
N ALA A 230 -33.75 -16.48 -12.39
CA ALA A 230 -35.08 -17.03 -12.59
C ALA A 230 -36.20 -16.27 -11.86
N ASN A 231 -35.90 -15.53 -10.79
CA ASN A 231 -36.96 -15.07 -9.89
C ASN A 231 -36.85 -13.61 -9.49
N SER A 232 -35.68 -12.96 -9.60
CA SER A 232 -35.46 -11.60 -9.11
C SER A 232 -36.02 -10.55 -10.06
N ASN A 233 -36.56 -9.50 -9.49
CA ASN A 233 -36.96 -8.27 -10.19
C ASN A 233 -35.90 -7.17 -10.06
N ASP A 234 -34.73 -7.45 -9.47
CA ASP A 234 -33.64 -6.51 -9.36
C ASP A 234 -32.96 -6.28 -10.71
N GLN A 235 -32.37 -5.10 -10.89
CA GLN A 235 -31.63 -4.76 -12.13
C GLN A 235 -30.44 -5.71 -12.39
N ALA A 236 -29.81 -6.21 -11.33
CA ALA A 236 -28.71 -7.17 -11.39
C ALA A 236 -29.19 -8.63 -11.55
N ALA A 237 -30.50 -8.90 -11.71
CA ALA A 237 -31.05 -10.25 -11.80
C ALA A 237 -30.33 -11.10 -12.88
N LEU A 238 -30.15 -10.55 -14.09
CA LEU A 238 -29.50 -11.22 -15.21
C LEU A 238 -27.98 -11.41 -15.04
N GLN A 239 -27.37 -10.69 -14.09
CA GLN A 239 -25.97 -10.88 -13.64
C GLN A 239 -25.90 -11.82 -12.43
N GLY A 240 -26.93 -12.66 -12.22
CA GLY A 240 -26.96 -13.58 -11.07
C GLY A 240 -27.26 -12.89 -9.72
N GLY A 241 -27.79 -11.67 -9.77
CA GLY A 241 -28.07 -10.88 -8.57
C GLY A 241 -26.83 -10.26 -7.95
N ASP A 242 -25.67 -10.28 -8.60
CA ASP A 242 -24.44 -9.69 -8.11
C ASP A 242 -24.50 -8.16 -8.20
N ILE A 243 -24.55 -7.46 -7.05
CA ILE A 243 -24.51 -6.00 -6.97
C ILE A 243 -23.12 -5.44 -6.63
N GLY A 244 -22.10 -6.32 -6.62
CA GLY A 244 -20.71 -5.98 -6.41
C GLY A 244 -20.35 -5.62 -4.97
N TRP A 245 -19.15 -5.06 -4.82
CA TRP A 245 -18.63 -4.62 -3.53
C TRP A 245 -19.31 -3.33 -3.04
N ARG A 246 -19.77 -3.36 -1.80
CA ARG A 246 -20.39 -2.20 -1.13
C ARG A 246 -19.88 -2.09 0.31
N LYS A 247 -19.53 -0.89 0.74
CA LYS A 247 -19.31 -0.62 2.17
C LYS A 247 -20.61 -0.74 2.95
N LEU A 248 -20.56 -1.38 4.11
CA LEU A 248 -21.74 -1.50 4.98
C LEU A 248 -22.38 -0.13 5.27
N ALA A 249 -21.55 0.90 5.49
CA ALA A 249 -22.00 2.26 5.74
C ALA A 249 -22.66 2.97 4.53
N GLN A 250 -22.60 2.39 3.33
CA GLN A 250 -23.26 2.91 2.11
C GLN A 250 -24.62 2.25 1.87
N LEU A 251 -24.89 1.15 2.55
CA LEU A 251 -26.15 0.42 2.36
C LEU A 251 -27.29 1.13 3.12
N PRO A 252 -28.52 1.00 2.64
CA PRO A 252 -29.68 1.34 3.45
C PRO A 252 -29.61 0.62 4.79
N GLU A 253 -30.01 1.28 5.88
CA GLU A 253 -29.94 0.72 7.24
C GLU A 253 -30.58 -0.66 7.35
N LEU A 254 -31.70 -0.86 6.67
CA LEU A 254 -32.39 -2.14 6.62
C LEU A 254 -31.49 -3.27 6.06
N PHE A 255 -30.71 -2.99 5.01
CA PHE A 255 -29.79 -3.97 4.40
C PHE A 255 -28.57 -4.18 5.29
N GLY A 256 -28.02 -3.08 5.82
CA GLY A 256 -26.88 -3.12 6.73
C GLY A 256 -27.14 -4.00 7.95
N ASN A 257 -28.31 -3.84 8.57
CA ASN A 257 -28.73 -4.62 9.74
C ASN A 257 -28.87 -6.13 9.42
N GLN A 258 -29.30 -6.50 8.20
CA GLN A 258 -29.42 -7.89 7.78
C GLN A 258 -28.07 -8.54 7.44
N LEU A 259 -27.11 -7.78 6.93
CA LEU A 259 -25.76 -8.26 6.58
C LEU A 259 -24.83 -8.31 7.79
N ALA A 260 -25.07 -7.45 8.79
CA ALA A 260 -24.23 -7.39 9.98
C ALA A 260 -24.25 -8.76 10.72
N GLY A 261 -23.09 -9.40 10.78
CA GLY A 261 -22.94 -10.73 11.40
C GLY A 261 -23.26 -11.92 10.49
N LEU A 262 -23.69 -11.70 9.25
CA LEU A 262 -23.89 -12.79 8.28
C LEU A 262 -22.52 -13.32 7.80
N LYS A 263 -22.28 -14.62 7.94
CA LYS A 263 -21.03 -15.24 7.49
C LYS A 263 -20.94 -15.27 5.97
N THR A 264 -19.72 -15.25 5.44
CA THR A 264 -19.47 -15.45 4.00
C THR A 264 -20.11 -16.77 3.54
N GLY A 265 -20.84 -16.69 2.44
CA GLY A 265 -21.61 -17.80 1.86
C GLY A 265 -23.07 -17.86 2.31
N ASP A 266 -23.40 -17.29 3.47
CA ASP A 266 -24.77 -17.34 4.01
C ASP A 266 -25.73 -16.37 3.30
N VAL A 267 -27.02 -16.68 3.41
CA VAL A 267 -28.13 -15.86 2.90
C VAL A 267 -29.02 -15.38 4.05
N THR A 268 -29.55 -14.16 3.92
CA THR A 268 -30.54 -13.64 4.88
C THR A 268 -31.88 -14.36 4.75
N ALA A 269 -32.65 -14.43 5.82
CA ALA A 269 -34.09 -14.66 5.69
C ALA A 269 -34.72 -13.54 4.84
N PRO A 270 -35.86 -13.82 4.15
CA PRO A 270 -36.57 -12.77 3.43
C PRO A 270 -37.02 -11.66 4.36
N PHE A 271 -36.73 -10.41 3.99
CA PHE A 271 -37.17 -9.23 4.71
C PHE A 271 -37.85 -8.22 3.77
N ARG A 272 -38.75 -7.41 4.31
CA ARG A 272 -39.61 -6.55 3.52
C ARG A 272 -39.12 -5.11 3.52
N SER A 273 -39.21 -4.45 2.35
CA SER A 273 -39.11 -3.00 2.17
C SER A 273 -40.34 -2.46 1.42
N GLY A 274 -40.34 -1.18 1.10
CA GLY A 274 -41.34 -0.59 0.21
C GLY A 274 -41.34 -1.15 -1.22
N ALA A 275 -40.22 -1.70 -1.68
CA ALA A 275 -40.07 -2.28 -3.03
C ALA A 275 -40.54 -3.74 -3.11
N GLY A 276 -40.64 -4.46 -1.97
CA GLY A 276 -40.98 -5.87 -1.93
C GLY A 276 -40.18 -6.64 -0.91
N PHE A 277 -39.98 -7.93 -1.19
CA PHE A 277 -39.20 -8.83 -0.34
C PHE A 277 -37.78 -9.02 -0.90
N HIS A 278 -36.81 -8.94 -0.02
CA HIS A 278 -35.39 -9.01 -0.34
C HIS A 278 -34.76 -10.25 0.29
N ILE A 279 -33.82 -10.86 -0.42
CA ILE A 279 -32.90 -11.87 0.09
C ILE A 279 -31.49 -11.40 -0.29
N LEU A 280 -30.60 -11.26 0.68
CA LEU A 280 -29.21 -10.93 0.45
C LEU A 280 -28.34 -12.15 0.67
N LYS A 281 -27.25 -12.23 -0.09
CA LYS A 281 -26.16 -13.19 0.13
C LYS A 281 -24.87 -12.42 0.44
N ASN A 282 -24.20 -12.79 1.51
CA ASN A 282 -22.82 -12.37 1.73
C ASN A 282 -21.91 -13.28 0.90
N MET A 283 -21.54 -12.85 -0.31
CA MET A 283 -20.66 -13.63 -1.19
C MET A 283 -19.22 -13.63 -0.67
N GLU A 284 -18.74 -12.47 -0.24
CA GLU A 284 -17.41 -12.25 0.31
C GLU A 284 -17.43 -11.03 1.23
N GLN A 285 -16.56 -11.00 2.22
CA GLN A 285 -16.40 -9.87 3.15
C GLN A 285 -14.94 -9.49 3.30
N ARG A 286 -14.66 -8.17 3.33
CA ARG A 286 -13.33 -7.59 3.60
C ARG A 286 -13.44 -6.62 4.76
N GLY A 287 -12.53 -6.76 5.71
CA GLY A 287 -12.59 -5.97 6.94
C GLY A 287 -13.83 -6.31 7.80
N GLY A 288 -13.89 -5.72 8.99
CA GLY A 288 -14.94 -6.01 9.96
C GLY A 288 -14.88 -7.45 10.50
N GLY A 289 -15.82 -7.78 11.42
CA GLY A 289 -15.84 -9.07 12.07
C GLY A 289 -14.70 -9.23 13.09
N GLN A 290 -14.72 -10.37 13.78
CA GLN A 290 -13.63 -10.73 14.69
C GLN A 290 -12.36 -11.04 13.90
N GLN A 291 -11.31 -10.30 14.21
CA GLN A 291 -9.97 -10.51 13.66
C GLN A 291 -9.13 -11.28 14.68
N LEU A 292 -9.42 -12.59 14.77
CA LEU A 292 -8.67 -13.48 15.64
C LEU A 292 -7.30 -13.76 15.05
N ILE A 293 -6.27 -13.17 15.65
CA ILE A 293 -4.88 -13.39 15.25
C ILE A 293 -4.26 -14.35 16.27
N GLU A 294 -3.61 -15.40 15.77
CA GLU A 294 -2.82 -16.27 16.62
C GLU A 294 -1.53 -15.55 17.02
N GLN A 295 -1.38 -15.30 18.31
CA GLN A 295 -0.17 -14.75 18.89
C GLN A 295 0.66 -15.86 19.54
N THR A 296 1.99 -15.73 19.43
CA THR A 296 2.95 -16.65 20.02
C THR A 296 3.79 -15.92 21.06
N HIS A 297 3.82 -16.45 22.29
CA HIS A 297 4.79 -16.04 23.30
C HIS A 297 6.02 -16.92 23.19
N ALA A 298 7.16 -16.31 22.96
CA ALA A 298 8.41 -17.03 22.73
C ALA A 298 9.59 -16.34 23.42
N ARG A 299 10.68 -17.10 23.55
CA ARG A 299 11.98 -16.59 23.97
C ARG A 299 13.07 -17.17 23.09
N HIS A 300 14.17 -16.43 22.92
CA HIS A 300 15.24 -16.84 22.01
C HIS A 300 16.63 -16.58 22.58
N ILE A 301 17.63 -17.21 21.94
CA ILE A 301 19.05 -16.92 22.11
C ILE A 301 19.62 -16.64 20.73
N LEU A 302 20.31 -15.51 20.58
CA LEU A 302 21.03 -15.09 19.38
C LEU A 302 22.54 -15.24 19.59
N VAL A 303 23.22 -15.84 18.62
CA VAL A 303 24.67 -15.81 18.49
C VAL A 303 25.03 -15.21 17.15
N LYS A 304 25.76 -14.09 17.17
CA LYS A 304 26.21 -13.40 15.96
C LYS A 304 27.47 -14.05 15.40
N THR A 305 27.62 -14.03 14.09
CA THR A 305 28.87 -14.40 13.43
C THR A 305 29.85 -13.23 13.42
N SER A 306 31.14 -13.51 13.53
CA SER A 306 32.22 -12.53 13.51
C SER A 306 33.50 -13.16 12.91
N GLU A 307 34.58 -12.41 12.82
CA GLU A 307 35.86 -12.92 12.36
C GLU A 307 36.43 -14.09 13.22
N ILE A 308 36.02 -14.15 14.48
CA ILE A 308 36.42 -15.18 15.46
C ILE A 308 35.32 -16.21 15.76
N MET A 309 34.11 -16.05 15.20
CA MET A 309 32.95 -16.94 15.38
C MET A 309 32.30 -17.18 14.05
N ASP A 310 32.71 -18.26 13.37
CA ASP A 310 32.11 -18.64 12.10
C ASP A 310 30.69 -19.25 12.25
N ASP A 311 30.05 -19.49 11.12
CA ASP A 311 28.68 -20.05 11.07
C ASP A 311 28.59 -21.42 11.74
N ASN A 312 29.60 -22.27 11.60
CA ASN A 312 29.59 -23.61 12.20
C ASN A 312 29.75 -23.52 13.73
N GLN A 313 30.65 -22.68 14.19
CA GLN A 313 30.92 -22.47 15.61
C GLN A 313 29.68 -21.86 16.31
N ALA A 314 29.02 -20.88 15.68
CA ALA A 314 27.79 -20.28 16.21
C ALA A 314 26.66 -21.32 16.31
N ARG A 315 26.48 -22.12 15.26
CA ARG A 315 25.51 -23.22 15.23
C ARG A 315 25.81 -24.28 16.28
N GLU A 316 27.05 -24.75 16.42
CA GLU A 316 27.45 -25.73 17.43
C GLU A 316 27.26 -25.21 18.87
N LYS A 317 27.59 -23.94 19.12
CA LYS A 317 27.33 -23.30 20.41
C LYS A 317 25.83 -23.36 20.77
N LEU A 318 24.96 -23.07 19.79
CA LEU A 318 23.51 -23.14 20.01
C LEU A 318 23.00 -24.58 20.16
N LEU A 319 23.60 -25.56 19.50
CA LEU A 319 23.27 -26.97 19.70
C LEU A 319 23.61 -27.42 21.14
N VAL A 320 24.77 -27.00 21.66
CA VAL A 320 25.14 -27.27 23.06
C VAL A 320 24.17 -26.61 24.04
N LEU A 321 23.78 -25.34 23.78
CA LEU A 321 22.81 -24.64 24.63
C LEU A 321 21.44 -25.32 24.58
N LYS A 322 20.99 -25.73 23.39
CA LYS A 322 19.75 -26.49 23.23
C LYS A 322 19.77 -27.80 24.06
N ASP A 323 20.82 -28.57 23.95
CA ASP A 323 21.00 -29.83 24.70
C ASP A 323 20.93 -29.59 26.23
N LYS A 324 21.58 -28.54 26.73
CA LYS A 324 21.51 -28.13 28.13
C LYS A 324 20.07 -27.79 28.54
N ILE A 325 19.35 -27.04 27.72
CA ILE A 325 17.95 -26.67 28.01
C ILE A 325 17.08 -27.93 28.01
N GLU A 326 17.27 -28.84 27.08
CA GLU A 326 16.52 -30.10 27.02
C GLU A 326 16.82 -31.04 28.18
N LYS A 327 17.99 -30.90 28.82
CA LYS A 327 18.38 -31.59 30.07
C LYS A 327 17.91 -30.88 31.33
N GLY A 328 17.21 -29.74 31.19
CA GLY A 328 16.57 -29.04 32.31
C GLY A 328 17.30 -27.80 32.82
N GLU A 329 18.38 -27.37 32.17
CA GLU A 329 18.98 -26.08 32.52
C GLU A 329 18.02 -24.91 32.15
N ASP A 330 18.05 -23.89 33.00
CA ASP A 330 17.15 -22.73 32.85
C ASP A 330 17.49 -21.91 31.61
N PHE A 331 16.53 -21.84 30.68
CA PHE A 331 16.67 -21.09 29.44
C PHE A 331 17.04 -19.63 29.67
N ALA A 332 16.40 -18.96 30.62
CA ALA A 332 16.61 -17.54 30.86
C ALA A 332 18.03 -17.26 31.37
N LYS A 333 18.57 -18.16 32.24
CA LYS A 333 19.97 -18.05 32.70
C LYS A 333 20.93 -18.21 31.54
N LEU A 334 20.70 -19.20 30.65
CA LEU A 334 21.54 -19.43 29.48
C LEU A 334 21.43 -18.28 28.48
N ALA A 335 20.23 -17.71 28.27
CA ALA A 335 20.04 -16.53 27.43
C ALA A 335 20.80 -15.31 27.96
N LYS A 336 20.71 -15.02 29.27
CA LYS A 336 21.46 -13.92 29.91
C LYS A 336 22.97 -14.06 29.77
N ALA A 337 23.48 -15.28 29.77
CA ALA A 337 24.92 -15.57 29.73
C ALA A 337 25.48 -15.66 28.28
N ASN A 338 24.65 -15.99 27.31
CA ASN A 338 25.13 -16.38 25.98
C ASN A 338 24.48 -15.65 24.82
N SER A 339 23.30 -14.99 25.01
CA SER A 339 22.63 -14.29 23.93
C SER A 339 23.30 -12.95 23.63
N GLU A 340 23.39 -12.63 22.37
CA GLU A 340 23.90 -11.35 21.85
C GLU A 340 22.76 -10.43 21.36
N ASP A 341 21.51 -10.80 21.66
CA ASP A 341 20.37 -9.93 21.47
C ASP A 341 20.20 -8.96 22.65
N THR A 342 20.65 -7.73 22.46
CA THR A 342 20.60 -6.69 23.50
C THR A 342 19.18 -6.32 23.93
N GLY A 343 18.18 -6.58 23.08
CA GLY A 343 16.78 -6.28 23.32
C GLY A 343 16.12 -7.23 24.34
N SER A 344 16.48 -8.52 24.31
CA SER A 344 15.83 -9.54 25.15
C SER A 344 16.77 -10.27 26.11
N MET A 345 18.10 -10.22 25.92
CA MET A 345 19.03 -11.01 26.73
C MET A 345 18.85 -10.81 28.24
N LEU A 346 18.69 -9.56 28.69
CA LEU A 346 18.54 -9.24 30.09
C LEU A 346 17.20 -9.75 30.71
N SER A 347 16.19 -9.91 29.85
CA SER A 347 14.90 -10.51 30.19
C SER A 347 14.89 -12.03 29.99
N GLY A 348 16.10 -12.66 29.86
CA GLY A 348 16.19 -14.11 29.66
C GLY A 348 15.79 -14.57 28.25
N GLY A 349 15.93 -13.70 27.27
CA GLY A 349 15.56 -13.93 25.87
C GLY A 349 14.07 -13.78 25.58
N ASP A 350 13.26 -13.31 26.54
CA ASP A 350 11.80 -13.18 26.37
C ASP A 350 11.46 -12.09 25.34
N LEU A 351 10.68 -12.47 24.33
CA LEU A 351 10.18 -11.62 23.27
C LEU A 351 8.74 -11.14 23.50
N GLY A 352 8.09 -11.63 24.56
CA GLY A 352 6.68 -11.38 24.83
C GLY A 352 5.76 -12.02 23.78
N TRP A 353 4.53 -11.53 23.70
CA TRP A 353 3.54 -11.94 22.73
C TRP A 353 3.80 -11.26 21.37
N SER A 354 3.93 -12.05 20.32
CA SER A 354 4.13 -11.59 18.97
C SER A 354 3.02 -12.05 18.01
N SER A 355 2.65 -11.19 17.08
CA SER A 355 1.74 -11.52 15.99
C SER A 355 2.53 -11.89 14.73
N PRO A 356 1.97 -12.65 13.77
CA PRO A 356 2.61 -12.96 12.50
C PRO A 356 3.07 -11.69 11.76
N GLY A 357 4.26 -11.73 11.20
CA GLY A 357 4.86 -10.61 10.46
C GLY A 357 5.69 -9.64 11.31
N MET A 358 5.88 -9.89 12.60
CA MET A 358 6.73 -9.06 13.47
C MET A 358 8.22 -9.38 13.32
N PHE A 359 8.56 -10.58 12.85
CA PHE A 359 9.94 -11.02 12.71
C PHE A 359 10.29 -11.31 11.25
N VAL A 360 11.59 -11.49 10.98
CA VAL A 360 12.07 -11.89 9.65
C VAL A 360 11.60 -13.30 9.29
N ALA A 361 11.45 -13.59 8.00
CA ALA A 361 10.78 -14.81 7.50
C ALA A 361 11.32 -16.11 8.11
N ALA A 362 12.64 -16.28 8.22
CA ALA A 362 13.25 -17.48 8.81
C ALA A 362 12.87 -17.66 10.30
N PHE A 363 12.69 -16.56 11.03
CA PHE A 363 12.28 -16.60 12.43
C PHE A 363 10.78 -16.94 12.54
N GLU A 364 9.93 -16.34 11.71
CA GLU A 364 8.49 -16.62 11.64
C GLU A 364 8.21 -18.09 11.31
N GLU A 365 8.88 -18.64 10.31
CA GLU A 365 8.75 -20.04 9.92
C GLU A 365 9.14 -20.98 11.07
N THR A 366 10.23 -20.66 11.77
CA THR A 366 10.68 -21.45 12.91
C THR A 366 9.70 -21.35 14.08
N LEU A 367 9.16 -20.16 14.37
CA LEU A 367 8.12 -19.99 15.39
C LEU A 367 6.87 -20.81 15.05
N ALA A 368 6.41 -20.75 13.81
CA ALA A 368 5.20 -21.45 13.37
C ALA A 368 5.33 -22.99 13.51
N THR A 369 6.50 -23.53 13.23
CA THR A 369 6.75 -24.98 13.20
C THR A 369 7.20 -25.57 14.56
N THR A 370 7.68 -24.72 15.50
CA THR A 370 8.16 -25.19 16.81
C THR A 370 6.97 -25.46 17.75
N PRO A 371 6.80 -26.70 18.31
CA PRO A 371 5.73 -26.98 19.24
C PRO A 371 5.88 -26.20 20.58
N ILE A 372 4.74 -25.96 21.26
CA ILE A 372 4.72 -25.32 22.59
C ILE A 372 5.58 -26.11 23.56
N GLY A 373 6.38 -25.40 24.34
CA GLY A 373 7.31 -25.94 25.32
C GLY A 373 8.63 -26.47 24.75
N LYS A 374 8.76 -26.56 23.41
CA LYS A 374 9.95 -27.09 22.75
C LYS A 374 10.91 -26.00 22.29
N VAL A 375 12.18 -26.37 22.20
CA VAL A 375 13.24 -25.52 21.63
C VAL A 375 13.50 -25.94 20.18
N SER A 376 13.58 -24.97 19.28
CA SER A 376 13.86 -25.20 17.87
C SER A 376 15.27 -25.77 17.62
N ARG A 377 15.53 -26.27 16.42
CA ARG A 377 16.90 -26.43 15.94
C ARG A 377 17.51 -25.05 15.69
N PRO A 378 18.86 -24.91 15.77
CA PRO A 378 19.52 -23.69 15.34
C PRO A 378 19.15 -23.34 13.89
N PHE A 379 18.79 -22.07 13.64
CA PHE A 379 18.49 -21.53 12.32
C PHE A 379 19.15 -20.16 12.14
N LYS A 380 19.40 -19.79 10.88
CA LYS A 380 20.11 -18.57 10.51
C LYS A 380 19.13 -17.49 10.05
N SER A 381 19.35 -16.25 10.47
CA SER A 381 18.75 -15.05 9.93
C SER A 381 19.83 -14.04 9.51
N GLN A 382 19.41 -12.89 9.04
CA GLN A 382 20.34 -11.76 8.76
C GLN A 382 21.06 -11.22 10.02
N PHE A 383 20.56 -11.53 11.20
CA PHE A 383 21.12 -11.07 12.49
C PHE A 383 22.11 -12.06 13.10
N GLY A 384 22.19 -13.28 12.60
CA GLY A 384 23.02 -14.37 13.11
C GLY A 384 22.24 -15.68 13.27
N TRP A 385 22.73 -16.54 14.15
CA TRP A 385 22.13 -17.84 14.45
C TRP A 385 21.23 -17.75 15.70
N HIS A 386 20.12 -18.46 15.67
CA HIS A 386 19.09 -18.43 16.71
C HIS A 386 18.68 -19.84 17.13
N ILE A 387 18.28 -19.99 18.39
CA ILE A 387 17.32 -20.99 18.85
C ILE A 387 16.15 -20.25 19.50
N VAL A 388 14.94 -20.76 19.30
CA VAL A 388 13.72 -20.21 19.88
C VAL A 388 12.97 -21.28 20.68
N GLN A 389 12.38 -20.88 21.81
CA GLN A 389 11.43 -21.71 22.54
C GLN A 389 10.07 -21.05 22.50
N VAL A 390 9.07 -21.77 22.04
CA VAL A 390 7.67 -21.35 22.09
C VAL A 390 7.13 -21.68 23.49
N LEU A 391 6.65 -20.66 24.19
CA LEU A 391 6.08 -20.82 25.55
C LEU A 391 4.59 -21.11 25.48
N GLU A 392 3.85 -20.27 24.75
CA GLU A 392 2.40 -20.33 24.64
C GLU A 392 1.92 -19.83 23.28
N ARG A 393 0.69 -20.19 22.93
CA ARG A 393 -0.07 -19.60 21.81
C ARG A 393 -1.46 -19.24 22.27
N ARG A 394 -1.97 -18.11 21.76
CA ARG A 394 -3.34 -17.67 22.00
C ARG A 394 -3.96 -17.07 20.75
N LYS A 395 -5.28 -17.05 20.72
CA LYS A 395 -6.01 -16.27 19.72
C LYS A 395 -6.46 -14.99 20.41
N GLU A 396 -6.01 -13.87 19.86
CA GLU A 396 -6.35 -12.54 20.36
C GLU A 396 -7.25 -11.84 19.36
N ASP A 397 -8.32 -11.23 19.82
CA ASP A 397 -9.17 -10.41 18.95
C ASP A 397 -8.55 -9.03 18.77
N MET A 398 -7.96 -8.82 17.60
CA MET A 398 -7.31 -7.57 17.23
C MET A 398 -8.23 -6.59 16.47
N SER A 399 -9.54 -6.88 16.41
CA SER A 399 -10.50 -6.09 15.61
C SER A 399 -10.47 -4.60 15.93
N GLU A 400 -10.51 -4.24 17.20
CA GLU A 400 -10.47 -2.84 17.64
C GLU A 400 -9.10 -2.19 17.36
N GLN A 401 -8.01 -2.92 17.57
CA GLN A 401 -6.68 -2.40 17.24
C GLN A 401 -6.53 -2.16 15.73
N MET A 402 -7.05 -3.05 14.90
CA MET A 402 -7.02 -2.90 13.44
C MET A 402 -7.86 -1.71 12.99
N LYS A 403 -9.05 -1.49 13.57
CA LYS A 403 -9.85 -0.29 13.32
C LYS A 403 -9.12 0.99 13.70
N ARG A 404 -8.46 1.01 14.85
CA ARG A 404 -7.66 2.15 15.31
C ARG A 404 -6.49 2.41 14.38
N ASN A 405 -5.77 1.37 13.95
CA ASN A 405 -4.68 1.49 13.00
C ASN A 405 -5.17 2.01 11.64
N GLN A 406 -6.32 1.52 11.16
CA GLN A 406 -6.94 2.02 9.93
C GLN A 406 -7.33 3.49 10.05
N ALA A 407 -7.97 3.90 11.16
CA ALA A 407 -8.29 5.28 11.45
C ALA A 407 -7.05 6.17 11.48
N GLN A 408 -6.00 5.74 12.17
CA GLN A 408 -4.72 6.43 12.24
C GLN A 408 -4.10 6.62 10.86
N ASN A 409 -4.14 5.59 10.01
CA ASN A 409 -3.62 5.67 8.64
C ASN A 409 -4.41 6.65 7.78
N VAL A 410 -5.74 6.68 7.90
CA VAL A 410 -6.58 7.65 7.18
C VAL A 410 -6.28 9.08 7.63
N ILE A 411 -6.17 9.33 8.93
CA ILE A 411 -5.82 10.65 9.48
C ILE A 411 -4.41 11.06 8.99
N ARG A 412 -3.44 10.16 9.07
CA ARG A 412 -2.07 10.40 8.58
C ARG A 412 -2.03 10.75 7.11
N SER A 413 -2.73 9.96 6.27
CA SER A 413 -2.77 10.20 4.83
C SER A 413 -3.36 11.57 4.47
N ARG A 414 -4.44 11.98 5.16
CA ARG A 414 -5.04 13.32 4.96
C ARG A 414 -4.07 14.44 5.36
N ARG A 415 -3.42 14.29 6.49
CA ARG A 415 -2.43 15.28 6.98
C ARG A 415 -1.15 15.29 6.15
N PHE A 416 -0.79 14.15 5.57
CA PHE A 416 0.42 14.08 4.74
C PHE A 416 0.34 15.04 3.57
N ASP A 417 -0.78 15.10 2.86
CA ASP A 417 -0.96 15.99 1.71
C ASP A 417 -0.85 17.48 2.12
N GLU A 418 -1.43 17.85 3.27
CA GLU A 418 -1.38 19.22 3.80
C GLU A 418 0.03 19.57 4.28
N GLU A 419 0.63 18.73 5.10
CA GLU A 419 1.98 18.94 5.66
C GLU A 419 3.05 18.92 4.56
N PHE A 420 2.86 18.09 3.53
CA PHE A 420 3.75 18.05 2.37
C PHE A 420 3.76 19.37 1.61
N GLN A 421 2.60 19.97 1.34
CA GLN A 421 2.53 21.28 0.68
C GLN A 421 3.15 22.40 1.54
N LEU A 422 2.91 22.38 2.84
CA LEU A 422 3.53 23.32 3.78
C LEU A 422 5.06 23.15 3.80
N TRP A 423 5.52 21.92 3.85
CA TRP A 423 6.95 21.62 3.84
C TRP A 423 7.62 22.05 2.52
N LEU A 424 7.01 21.77 1.36
CA LEU A 424 7.54 22.21 0.07
C LEU A 424 7.66 23.74 0.00
N THR A 425 6.63 24.46 0.46
CA THR A 425 6.66 25.91 0.53
C THR A 425 7.79 26.39 1.42
N GLN A 426 7.91 25.81 2.61
CA GLN A 426 8.96 26.15 3.57
C GLN A 426 10.36 25.96 3.00
N ILE A 427 10.67 24.78 2.44
CA ILE A 427 12.03 24.52 1.91
C ILE A 427 12.35 25.40 0.71
N ARG A 428 11.33 25.75 -0.10
CA ARG A 428 11.49 26.68 -1.23
C ARG A 428 11.80 28.11 -0.77
N GLU A 429 11.16 28.56 0.32
CA GLU A 429 11.40 29.88 0.90
C GLU A 429 12.75 29.98 1.62
N GLU A 430 13.20 28.89 2.24
CA GLU A 430 14.49 28.83 2.96
C GLU A 430 15.70 28.70 2.02
N ALA A 431 15.50 28.21 0.78
CA ALA A 431 16.56 28.02 -0.18
C ALA A 431 17.00 29.33 -0.84
N PHE A 432 18.31 29.50 -1.07
CA PHE A 432 18.82 30.55 -1.92
C PHE A 432 18.50 30.23 -3.39
N VAL A 433 17.75 31.12 -4.05
CA VAL A 433 17.38 30.93 -5.47
C VAL A 433 17.57 32.22 -6.24
N ASP A 434 18.40 32.18 -7.29
CA ASP A 434 18.62 33.26 -8.24
C ASP A 434 18.23 32.85 -9.65
N ILE A 435 17.06 33.30 -10.12
CA ILE A 435 16.50 32.97 -11.43
C ILE A 435 17.09 33.88 -12.50
N LYS A 436 17.74 33.28 -13.49
CA LYS A 436 18.40 33.92 -14.64
C LYS A 436 17.61 33.80 -15.95
N LEU A 437 16.37 33.26 -15.88
CA LEU A 437 15.49 33.14 -17.03
C LEU A 437 15.09 34.56 -17.50
N LYS A 438 15.38 34.87 -18.77
CA LYS A 438 15.00 36.16 -19.40
C LYS A 438 13.75 35.98 -20.24
#